data_0a53228adb0f6e26a83d4fdd8e697d4c
#
_entry.id   0a53228adb0f6e26a83d4fdd8e697d4c
#
_cell.length_a   1.000
_cell.length_b   1.000
_cell.length_c   1.000
_cell.angle_alpha   90.00
_cell.angle_beta   90.00
_cell.angle_gamma   90.00
#
_symmetry.space_group_name_H-M   'P 1'
#
loop_
_entity.id
_entity.type
_entity.pdbx_description
1 polymer ?
#
loop_
_entity_poly.entity_id
_entity_poly.type
_entity_poly.pdbx_seq_one_letter_code
_entity_poly.pdbx_strand_id
1 'polypeptide(L)'
;MNISLAELFCPHHCISCGKIGGILCECCKKYILDERKLNCLKCGAELIHEKCVKCDALPCLQFYVGKRKGALKSLINNYKYNSVRACGGALAELLAECINIESAVVVPLPTIGKHVRERGFDHTKLLARKLVRLKG
;
A
#
# COMPACT_ATOMS: atom_id res chain seq x y z
N MET A 1 14.77 -14.44 11.86
CA MET A 1 13.55 -14.71 11.06
C MET A 1 12.67 -15.63 11.90
N ASN A 2 11.66 -15.09 12.55
CA ASN A 2 10.71 -15.92 13.31
C ASN A 2 9.64 -16.42 12.33
N ILE A 3 9.81 -17.63 11.81
CA ILE A 3 8.79 -18.31 11.03
C ILE A 3 7.75 -18.79 12.04
N SER A 4 6.52 -18.30 11.90
CA SER A 4 5.39 -18.78 12.70
C SER A 4 5.11 -20.25 12.37
N LEU A 5 4.78 -21.06 13.38
CA LEU A 5 4.35 -22.45 13.18
C LEU A 5 3.22 -22.58 12.16
N ALA A 6 2.32 -21.60 12.09
CA ALA A 6 1.24 -21.53 11.10
C ALA A 6 1.74 -21.38 9.65
N GLU A 7 2.88 -20.71 9.45
CA GLU A 7 3.50 -20.54 8.12
C GLU A 7 4.17 -21.84 7.63
N LEU A 8 4.52 -22.74 8.53
CA LEU A 8 5.06 -24.06 8.20
C LEU A 8 3.99 -24.99 7.63
N PHE A 9 2.75 -24.89 8.13
CA PHE A 9 1.63 -25.75 7.71
C PHE A 9 0.79 -25.16 6.56
N CYS A 10 0.83 -23.83 6.36
CA CYS A 10 0.11 -23.15 5.28
C CYS A 10 0.96 -21.98 4.74
N PRO A 11 1.99 -22.29 3.95
CA PRO A 11 2.87 -21.24 3.43
C PRO A 11 2.11 -20.32 2.48
N HIS A 12 2.21 -19.02 2.73
CA HIS A 12 1.68 -18.04 1.81
C HIS A 12 2.48 -18.06 0.49
N HIS A 13 1.74 -17.98 -0.61
CA HIS A 13 2.32 -17.84 -1.94
C HIS A 13 2.20 -16.39 -2.41
N CYS A 14 3.24 -15.92 -3.08
CA CYS A 14 3.20 -14.60 -3.70
C CYS A 14 2.04 -14.53 -4.70
N ILE A 15 1.15 -13.58 -4.51
CA ILE A 15 -0.07 -13.39 -5.31
C ILE A 15 0.21 -13.09 -6.79
N SER A 16 1.45 -12.75 -7.13
CA SER A 16 1.87 -12.42 -8.49
C SER A 16 2.64 -13.56 -9.16
N CYS A 17 3.66 -14.12 -8.52
CA CYS A 17 4.57 -15.10 -9.13
C CYS A 17 4.49 -16.50 -8.52
N GLY A 18 3.66 -16.72 -7.50
CA GLY A 18 3.50 -18.02 -6.84
C GLY A 18 4.64 -18.44 -5.91
N LYS A 19 5.73 -17.66 -5.78
CA LYS A 19 6.85 -18.01 -4.91
C LYS A 19 6.41 -18.11 -3.44
N ILE A 20 6.85 -19.17 -2.77
CA ILE A 20 6.58 -19.40 -1.35
C ILE A 20 7.33 -18.37 -0.48
N GLY A 21 6.71 -17.93 0.62
CA GLY A 21 7.36 -17.09 1.63
C GLY A 21 6.59 -15.82 2.02
N GLY A 22 5.51 -15.46 1.32
CA GLY A 22 4.69 -14.30 1.68
C GLY A 22 3.66 -13.93 0.63
N ILE A 23 2.73 -13.08 0.99
CA ILE A 23 1.66 -12.57 0.10
C ILE A 23 2.25 -11.80 -1.10
N LEU A 24 3.36 -11.11 -0.90
CA LEU A 24 4.13 -10.42 -1.93
C LEU A 24 5.63 -10.67 -1.67
N CYS A 25 6.32 -11.30 -2.62
CA CYS A 25 7.77 -11.51 -2.50
C CYS A 25 8.55 -10.23 -2.82
N GLU A 26 9.79 -10.13 -2.33
CA GLU A 26 10.64 -8.95 -2.49
C GLU A 26 10.87 -8.57 -3.97
N CYS A 27 11.01 -9.54 -4.87
CA CYS A 27 11.15 -9.25 -6.31
C CYS A 27 9.91 -8.55 -6.88
N CYS A 28 8.70 -9.04 -6.54
CA CYS A 28 7.46 -8.43 -6.99
C CYS A 28 7.19 -7.08 -6.32
N LYS A 29 7.60 -6.92 -5.05
CA LYS A 29 7.55 -5.66 -4.31
C LYS A 29 8.43 -4.61 -5.01
N LYS A 30 9.69 -4.94 -5.29
CA LYS A 30 10.61 -4.06 -6.00
C LYS A 30 10.06 -3.64 -7.36
N TYR A 31 9.55 -4.59 -8.15
CA TYR A 31 8.94 -4.29 -9.45
C TYR A 31 7.78 -3.30 -9.37
N ILE A 32 6.95 -3.37 -8.31
CA ILE A 32 5.88 -2.39 -8.10
C ILE A 32 6.47 -1.03 -7.75
N LEU A 33 7.46 -0.98 -6.85
CA LEU A 33 8.05 0.25 -6.35
C LEU A 33 8.90 0.99 -7.40
N ASP A 34 9.40 0.31 -8.42
CA ASP A 34 10.11 0.92 -9.56
C ASP A 34 9.17 1.85 -10.36
N GLU A 35 7.85 1.66 -10.26
CA GLU A 35 6.85 2.52 -10.89
C GLU A 35 6.28 3.61 -9.96
N ARG A 36 6.82 3.74 -8.74
CA ARG A 36 6.37 4.77 -7.78
C ARG A 36 6.59 6.18 -8.32
N LYS A 37 5.67 7.08 -7.96
CA LYS A 37 5.72 8.47 -8.38
C LYS A 37 5.33 9.39 -7.23
N LEU A 38 5.93 10.57 -7.25
CA LEU A 38 5.58 11.70 -6.39
C LEU A 38 5.09 12.83 -7.26
N ASN A 39 3.87 13.28 -7.06
CA ASN A 39 3.26 14.33 -7.84
C ASN A 39 2.80 15.50 -6.95
N CYS A 40 2.78 16.69 -7.52
CA CYS A 40 2.12 17.83 -6.92
C CYS A 40 0.59 17.65 -7.03
N LEU A 41 -0.12 17.66 -5.89
CA LEU A 41 -1.58 17.51 -5.88
C LEU A 41 -2.29 18.68 -6.57
N LYS A 42 -1.68 19.88 -6.60
CA LYS A 42 -2.29 21.07 -7.18
C LYS A 42 -2.24 21.11 -8.71
N CYS A 43 -1.08 20.80 -9.32
CA CYS A 43 -0.90 20.91 -10.77
C CYS A 43 -0.62 19.58 -11.49
N GLY A 44 -0.53 18.47 -10.75
CA GLY A 44 -0.26 17.14 -11.31
C GLY A 44 1.17 16.91 -11.79
N ALA A 45 2.07 17.91 -11.71
CA ALA A 45 3.44 17.74 -12.15
C ALA A 45 4.15 16.66 -11.35
N GLU A 46 4.91 15.80 -12.02
CA GLU A 46 5.81 14.84 -11.37
C GLU A 46 6.95 15.59 -10.69
N LEU A 47 7.27 15.20 -9.45
CA LEU A 47 8.27 15.85 -8.62
C LEU A 47 9.48 14.92 -8.46
N ILE A 48 10.67 15.46 -8.64
CA ILE A 48 11.93 14.78 -8.33
C ILE A 48 12.28 14.96 -6.84
N HIS A 49 11.91 16.13 -6.30
CA HIS A 49 12.04 16.51 -4.90
C HIS A 49 10.68 17.00 -4.38
N GLU A 50 10.52 17.12 -3.07
CA GLU A 50 9.26 17.48 -2.41
C GLU A 50 8.73 18.90 -2.74
N LYS A 51 9.43 19.67 -3.55
CA LYS A 51 9.04 21.03 -3.96
C LYS A 51 8.50 21.07 -5.38
N CYS A 52 7.38 21.73 -5.55
CA CYS A 52 6.81 21.96 -6.89
C CYS A 52 7.31 23.31 -7.44
N VAL A 53 8.15 23.26 -8.46
CA VAL A 53 8.69 24.45 -9.15
C VAL A 53 7.61 25.22 -9.93
N LYS A 54 6.53 24.53 -10.36
CA LYS A 54 5.48 25.15 -11.18
C LYS A 54 4.45 25.95 -10.38
N CYS A 55 4.21 25.60 -9.12
CA CYS A 55 3.11 26.16 -8.36
C CYS A 55 3.53 27.14 -7.29
N ASP A 56 4.81 27.16 -6.90
CA ASP A 56 5.34 27.92 -5.75
C ASP A 56 4.41 27.87 -4.50
N ALA A 57 3.71 26.74 -4.35
CA ALA A 57 2.71 26.53 -3.30
C ALA A 57 3.29 25.61 -2.23
N LEU A 58 2.72 25.72 -1.02
CA LEU A 58 2.96 24.73 0.04
C LEU A 58 2.86 23.30 -0.52
N PRO A 59 3.78 22.40 -0.16
CA PRO A 59 3.86 21.07 -0.75
C PRO A 59 2.63 20.26 -0.39
N CYS A 60 1.66 20.18 -1.32
CA CYS A 60 0.62 19.18 -1.30
C CYS A 60 1.08 18.02 -2.15
N LEU A 61 1.62 16.99 -1.51
CA LEU A 61 2.26 15.86 -2.16
C LEU A 61 1.27 14.72 -2.37
N GLN A 62 1.34 14.09 -3.53
CA GLN A 62 0.58 12.89 -3.85
C GLN A 62 1.54 11.75 -4.18
N PHE A 63 1.59 10.75 -3.31
CA PHE A 63 2.41 9.56 -3.47
C PHE A 63 1.63 8.47 -4.23
N TYR A 64 2.21 7.96 -5.29
CA TYR A 64 1.73 6.78 -6.00
C TYR A 64 2.67 5.62 -5.80
N VAL A 65 2.15 4.51 -5.31
CA VAL A 65 2.91 3.25 -5.16
C VAL A 65 3.29 2.67 -6.52
N GLY A 66 2.43 2.82 -7.52
CA GLY A 66 2.63 2.30 -8.85
C GLY A 66 1.34 2.25 -9.67
N LYS A 67 1.44 1.83 -10.91
CA LYS A 67 0.28 1.62 -11.78
C LYS A 67 -0.54 0.42 -11.31
N ARG A 68 -1.88 0.55 -11.32
CA ARG A 68 -2.81 -0.53 -10.96
C ARG A 68 -2.85 -1.63 -12.03
N LYS A 69 -1.77 -2.38 -12.18
CA LYS A 69 -1.63 -3.55 -13.07
C LYS A 69 -0.90 -4.70 -12.35
N GLY A 70 -0.89 -5.88 -12.93
CA GLY A 70 -0.15 -7.05 -12.42
C GLY A 70 -0.36 -7.31 -10.93
N ALA A 71 0.72 -7.45 -10.19
CA ALA A 71 0.75 -7.74 -8.77
C ALA A 71 -0.03 -6.73 -7.92
N LEU A 72 0.13 -5.42 -8.18
CA LEU A 72 -0.57 -4.38 -7.42
C LEU A 72 -2.08 -4.45 -7.62
N LYS A 73 -2.55 -4.71 -8.86
CA LYS A 73 -3.97 -4.93 -9.15
C LYS A 73 -4.51 -6.14 -8.39
N SER A 74 -3.77 -7.24 -8.39
CA SER A 74 -4.15 -8.47 -7.68
C SER A 74 -4.22 -8.26 -6.17
N LEU A 75 -3.23 -7.60 -5.56
CA LEU A 75 -3.25 -7.24 -4.13
C LEU A 75 -4.47 -6.40 -3.76
N ILE A 76 -4.72 -5.33 -4.51
CA ILE A 76 -5.85 -4.42 -4.26
C ILE A 76 -7.18 -5.17 -4.41
N ASN A 77 -7.33 -5.99 -5.45
CA ASN A 77 -8.57 -6.72 -5.70
C ASN A 77 -8.83 -7.76 -4.60
N ASN A 78 -7.82 -8.54 -4.21
CA ASN A 78 -7.96 -9.52 -3.13
C ASN A 78 -8.28 -8.83 -1.79
N TYR A 79 -7.66 -7.71 -1.50
CA TYR A 79 -7.93 -6.94 -0.31
C TYR A 79 -9.35 -6.36 -0.28
N LYS A 80 -9.81 -5.77 -1.41
CA LYS A 80 -11.10 -5.06 -1.47
C LYS A 80 -12.31 -5.96 -1.73
N TYR A 81 -12.14 -7.00 -2.53
CA TYR A 81 -13.27 -7.78 -3.05
C TYR A 81 -13.30 -9.23 -2.57
N ASN A 82 -12.15 -9.81 -2.26
CA ASN A 82 -12.06 -11.18 -1.78
C ASN A 82 -11.83 -11.27 -0.26
N SER A 83 -11.88 -10.13 0.43
CA SER A 83 -11.72 -10.03 1.90
C SER A 83 -10.41 -10.62 2.45
N VAL A 84 -9.37 -10.73 1.63
CA VAL A 84 -8.05 -11.25 2.03
C VAL A 84 -7.29 -10.18 2.81
N ARG A 85 -7.54 -10.13 4.13
CA ARG A 85 -6.94 -9.12 5.04
C ARG A 85 -5.40 -9.16 5.08
N ALA A 86 -4.80 -10.31 4.78
CA ALA A 86 -3.34 -10.46 4.71
C ALA A 86 -2.71 -9.54 3.65
N CYS A 87 -3.39 -9.31 2.50
CA CYS A 87 -2.95 -8.37 1.48
C CYS A 87 -2.79 -6.93 2.00
N GLY A 88 -3.52 -6.56 3.07
CA GLY A 88 -3.39 -5.24 3.70
C GLY A 88 -2.03 -5.01 4.35
N GLY A 89 -1.31 -6.06 4.78
CA GLY A 89 0.07 -5.97 5.25
C GLY A 89 1.00 -5.55 4.12
N ALA A 90 1.01 -6.31 3.03
CA ALA A 90 1.84 -6.02 1.85
C ALA A 90 1.54 -4.63 1.24
N LEU A 91 0.26 -4.22 1.21
CA LEU A 91 -0.11 -2.86 0.77
C LEU A 91 0.40 -1.77 1.71
N ALA A 92 0.38 -2.00 3.04
CA ALA A 92 0.92 -1.05 4.01
C ALA A 92 2.45 -0.93 3.91
N GLU A 93 3.16 -2.02 3.67
CA GLU A 93 4.60 -2.02 3.42
C GLU A 93 4.95 -1.22 2.16
N LEU A 94 4.24 -1.45 1.05
CA LEU A 94 4.41 -0.68 -0.18
C LEU A 94 4.20 0.83 0.05
N LEU A 95 3.19 1.21 0.81
CA LEU A 95 2.94 2.62 1.18
C LEU A 95 4.05 3.16 2.07
N ALA A 96 4.51 2.40 3.05
CA ALA A 96 5.59 2.81 3.96
C ALA A 96 6.90 3.11 3.22
N GLU A 97 7.20 2.36 2.17
CA GLU A 97 8.37 2.59 1.30
C GLU A 97 8.25 3.87 0.43
N CYS A 98 7.03 4.30 0.15
CA CYS A 98 6.78 5.51 -0.64
C CYS A 98 6.75 6.79 0.19
N ILE A 99 6.41 6.68 1.49
CA ILE A 99 6.17 7.82 2.37
C ILE A 99 7.39 8.02 3.27
N ASN A 100 8.14 9.09 3.04
CA ASN A 100 9.27 9.49 3.89
C ASN A 100 8.88 10.71 4.72
N ILE A 101 8.04 10.49 5.73
CA ILE A 101 7.58 11.56 6.65
C ILE A 101 7.90 11.10 8.07
N GLU A 102 8.68 11.91 8.81
CA GLU A 102 9.12 11.58 10.17
C GLU A 102 8.01 11.70 11.22
N SER A 103 7.07 12.64 11.01
CA SER A 103 5.93 12.84 11.92
C SER A 103 4.69 13.22 11.14
N ALA A 104 3.63 12.42 11.23
CA ALA A 104 2.38 12.67 10.53
C ALA A 104 1.16 12.07 11.22
N VAL A 105 0.02 12.70 11.01
CA VAL A 105 -1.28 12.12 11.37
C VAL A 105 -1.86 11.41 10.15
N VAL A 106 -2.13 10.12 10.29
CA VAL A 106 -2.73 9.32 9.22
C VAL A 106 -4.26 9.34 9.33
N VAL A 107 -4.91 9.96 8.36
CA VAL A 107 -6.37 10.05 8.30
C VAL A 107 -6.89 9.18 7.17
N PRO A 108 -7.55 8.05 7.46
CA PRO A 108 -8.16 7.21 6.42
C PRO A 108 -9.39 7.90 5.83
N LEU A 109 -9.53 7.85 4.49
CA LEU A 109 -10.77 8.27 3.86
C LEU A 109 -11.92 7.34 4.29
N PRO A 110 -13.08 7.90 4.68
CA PRO A 110 -14.23 7.10 5.10
C PRO A 110 -14.71 6.14 4.01
N THR A 111 -14.97 4.90 4.39
CA THR A 111 -15.57 3.90 3.51
C THR A 111 -17.10 3.92 3.66
N ILE A 112 -17.82 3.85 2.54
CA ILE A 112 -19.29 3.77 2.55
C ILE A 112 -19.73 2.55 3.34
N GLY A 113 -20.68 2.72 4.27
CA GLY A 113 -21.13 1.68 5.21
C GLY A 113 -21.62 0.39 4.52
N LYS A 114 -22.22 0.47 3.32
CA LYS A 114 -22.57 -0.69 2.49
C LYS A 114 -21.35 -1.57 2.21
N HIS A 115 -20.24 -0.96 1.76
CA HIS A 115 -19.02 -1.71 1.44
C HIS A 115 -18.33 -2.28 2.69
N VAL A 116 -18.45 -1.63 3.84
CA VAL A 116 -17.94 -2.18 5.10
C VAL A 116 -18.73 -3.44 5.49
N ARG A 117 -20.07 -3.44 5.34
CA ARG A 117 -20.91 -4.61 5.59
C ARG A 117 -20.61 -5.77 4.65
N GLU A 118 -20.48 -5.49 3.35
CA GLU A 118 -20.17 -6.51 2.33
C GLU A 118 -18.81 -7.17 2.55
N ARG A 119 -17.80 -6.42 2.98
CA ARG A 119 -16.42 -6.89 3.18
C ARG A 119 -16.15 -7.43 4.58
N GLY A 120 -17.00 -7.09 5.55
CA GLY A 120 -16.79 -7.40 6.97
C GLY A 120 -15.70 -6.56 7.65
N PHE A 121 -15.13 -5.54 6.97
CA PHE A 121 -14.16 -4.61 7.55
C PHE A 121 -14.02 -3.31 6.73
N ASP A 122 -13.58 -2.26 7.42
CA ASP A 122 -13.17 -1.00 6.78
C ASP A 122 -11.73 -1.11 6.29
N HIS A 123 -11.57 -1.21 4.96
CA HIS A 123 -10.28 -1.46 4.33
C HIS A 123 -9.30 -0.27 4.48
N THR A 124 -9.78 0.98 4.43
CA THR A 124 -8.92 2.17 4.60
C THR A 124 -8.44 2.32 6.03
N LYS A 125 -9.34 2.13 7.00
CA LYS A 125 -9.02 2.17 8.43
C LYS A 125 -8.03 1.07 8.83
N LEU A 126 -8.22 -0.14 8.31
CA LEU A 126 -7.31 -1.26 8.58
C LEU A 126 -5.93 -1.00 7.98
N LEU A 127 -5.88 -0.47 6.74
CA LEU A 127 -4.64 -0.12 6.05
C LEU A 127 -3.88 0.98 6.80
N ALA A 128 -4.57 2.06 7.22
CA ALA A 128 -3.99 3.14 8.00
C ALA A 128 -3.37 2.64 9.32
N ARG A 129 -4.09 1.76 10.06
CA ARG A 129 -3.56 1.16 11.29
C ARG A 129 -2.29 0.34 11.06
N LYS A 130 -2.24 -0.44 9.95
CA LYS A 130 -1.05 -1.22 9.59
C LYS A 130 0.12 -0.30 9.21
N LEU A 131 -0.13 0.76 8.45
CA LEU A 131 0.87 1.75 8.08
C LEU A 131 1.47 2.44 9.30
N VAL A 132 0.65 2.90 10.24
CA VAL A 132 1.11 3.51 11.49
C VAL A 132 2.01 2.56 12.28
N ARG A 133 1.65 1.28 12.38
CA ARG A 133 2.48 0.28 13.09
C ARG A 133 3.84 0.02 12.43
N LEU A 134 3.97 0.27 11.13
CA LEU A 134 5.24 0.10 10.41
C LEU A 134 6.15 1.33 10.52
N LYS A 135 5.56 2.50 10.76
CA LYS A 135 6.29 3.78 10.79
C LYS A 135 6.50 4.34 12.21
N GLY A 136 5.67 3.94 13.17
CA GLY A 136 5.74 4.35 14.58
C GLY A 136 6.35 3.32 15.47
#